data_37d804461f6587aa9adbc60913bdef60
#
_entry.id   37d804461f6587aa9adbc60913bdef60
#
_cell.length_a   1.000
_cell.length_b   1.000
_cell.length_c   1.000
_cell.angle_alpha   90.00
_cell.angle_beta   90.00
_cell.angle_gamma   90.00
#
_symmetry.space_group_name_H-M   'P 1'
#
loop_
_entity.id
_entity.type
_entity.pdbx_description
1 polymer ?
#
loop_
_entity_poly.entity_id
_entity_poly.type
_entity_poly.pdbx_seq_one_letter_code
_entity_poly.pdbx_strand_id
1 'polypeptide(L)'
;MLPVSKCYDVQDNLKNLLENYSNGTISLDDALSRIKLLTYRSVGEIAKLDTHRIDRTGIPEAILAEGKDRDNLVQIALAHLEETGSVIVTRISSDQLAAFNKIDLPDGVMSHYNPNAKTLVLNKAPKKSRIGKIGILAAGTADIPVAEEAKVVAEEMGCDVISAYDVGVAGIHRLFPNLEKMMDVDAIVVAAGREGTLPAIVAGLVDVPVIGLPVSTGYGAGGNGLAALLSMLQSCSVLTVVNIDAGFVAGAYAAKISLKRSSKQKQS
;
A
#
# COMPACT_ATOMS: atom_id res chain seq x y z
N MET A 1 7.98 20.65 -31.43
CA MET A 1 8.69 21.38 -30.36
C MET A 1 7.63 22.00 -29.46
N LEU A 2 7.23 21.32 -28.41
CA LEU A 2 6.29 21.83 -27.42
C LEU A 2 7.08 22.69 -26.43
N PRO A 3 6.58 23.87 -26.01
CA PRO A 3 7.32 24.72 -25.10
C PRO A 3 7.38 24.09 -23.70
N VAL A 4 8.57 23.71 -23.30
CA VAL A 4 8.94 23.42 -21.91
C VAL A 4 9.06 24.77 -21.21
N SER A 5 8.24 24.99 -20.22
CA SER A 5 8.36 25.95 -19.11
C SER A 5 7.05 26.71 -18.83
N LYS A 6 6.17 26.12 -18.07
CA LYS A 6 5.52 26.83 -16.97
C LYS A 6 5.83 26.02 -15.72
N CYS A 7 6.91 26.37 -15.04
CA CYS A 7 7.02 26.17 -13.62
C CYS A 7 5.74 26.78 -13.04
N TYR A 8 4.77 25.96 -12.63
CA TYR A 8 3.60 26.44 -11.92
C TYR A 8 4.12 27.04 -10.64
N ASP A 9 4.13 28.37 -10.56
CA ASP A 9 4.48 29.04 -9.33
C ASP A 9 3.39 28.75 -8.32
N VAL A 10 3.73 27.94 -7.32
CA VAL A 10 2.79 27.49 -6.27
C VAL A 10 2.23 28.71 -5.54
N GLN A 11 3.00 29.79 -5.40
CA GLN A 11 2.57 31.02 -4.73
C GLN A 11 1.51 31.76 -5.54
N ASP A 12 1.67 31.86 -6.86
CA ASP A 12 0.67 32.50 -7.73
C ASP A 12 -0.63 31.70 -7.79
N ASN A 13 -0.55 30.36 -7.77
CA ASN A 13 -1.72 29.51 -7.71
C ASN A 13 -2.46 29.63 -6.39
N LEU A 14 -1.75 29.70 -5.26
CA LEU A 14 -2.36 29.85 -3.94
C LEU A 14 -3.03 31.23 -3.77
N LYS A 15 -2.39 32.30 -4.26
CA LYS A 15 -2.94 33.65 -4.23
C LYS A 15 -4.25 33.73 -5.04
N ASN A 16 -4.24 33.27 -6.30
CA ASN A 16 -5.41 33.21 -7.16
C ASN A 16 -6.55 32.39 -6.53
N LEU A 17 -6.23 31.32 -5.81
CA LEU A 17 -7.20 30.47 -5.16
C LEU A 17 -7.88 31.18 -3.97
N LEU A 18 -7.09 31.89 -3.16
CA LEU A 18 -7.59 32.69 -2.05
C LEU A 18 -8.42 33.91 -2.53
N GLU A 19 -8.02 34.53 -3.63
CA GLU A 19 -8.80 35.60 -4.28
C GLU A 19 -10.15 35.08 -4.78
N ASN A 20 -10.18 33.91 -5.43
CA ASN A 20 -11.42 33.27 -5.90
C ASN A 20 -12.37 32.92 -4.73
N TYR A 21 -11.81 32.45 -3.61
CA TYR A 21 -12.60 32.22 -2.40
C TYR A 21 -13.15 33.54 -1.82
N SER A 22 -12.29 34.57 -1.68
CA SER A 22 -12.69 35.88 -1.18
C SER A 22 -13.77 36.55 -2.01
N ASN A 23 -13.73 36.35 -3.33
CA ASN A 23 -14.72 36.88 -4.27
C ASN A 23 -16.00 36.02 -4.38
N GLY A 24 -16.10 34.93 -3.60
CA GLY A 24 -17.24 34.02 -3.61
C GLY A 24 -17.37 33.14 -4.87
N THR A 25 -16.32 33.09 -5.71
CA THR A 25 -16.31 32.29 -6.94
C THR A 25 -16.20 30.80 -6.67
N ILE A 26 -15.59 30.41 -5.54
CA ILE A 26 -15.45 29.04 -5.09
C ILE A 26 -15.84 28.94 -3.60
N SER A 27 -16.32 27.75 -3.19
CA SER A 27 -16.62 27.45 -1.79
C SER A 27 -15.36 27.30 -0.94
N LEU A 28 -15.49 27.38 0.39
CA LEU A 28 -14.40 27.08 1.33
C LEU A 28 -13.87 25.65 1.14
N ASP A 29 -14.77 24.68 0.96
CA ASP A 29 -14.41 23.27 0.76
C ASP A 29 -13.64 23.04 -0.55
N ASP A 30 -14.04 23.73 -1.62
CA ASP A 30 -13.31 23.70 -2.89
C ASP A 30 -11.92 24.35 -2.76
N ALA A 31 -11.82 25.47 -2.07
CA ALA A 31 -10.56 26.15 -1.80
C ALA A 31 -9.61 25.24 -1.01
N LEU A 32 -10.08 24.67 0.11
CA LEU A 32 -9.30 23.74 0.93
C LEU A 32 -8.87 22.49 0.15
N SER A 33 -9.76 21.91 -0.66
CA SER A 33 -9.44 20.75 -1.49
C SER A 33 -8.32 21.03 -2.49
N ARG A 34 -8.33 22.24 -3.09
CA ARG A 34 -7.27 22.66 -4.04
C ARG A 34 -5.96 22.99 -3.32
N ILE A 35 -5.99 23.61 -2.13
CA ILE A 35 -4.79 23.86 -1.32
C ILE A 35 -4.08 22.54 -0.99
N LYS A 36 -4.82 21.52 -0.55
CA LYS A 36 -4.28 20.18 -0.27
C LYS A 36 -3.57 19.53 -1.48
N LEU A 37 -3.93 19.89 -2.70
CA LEU A 37 -3.25 19.41 -3.91
C LEU A 37 -1.88 20.06 -4.14
N LEU A 38 -1.66 21.24 -3.58
CA LEU A 38 -0.48 22.08 -3.84
C LEU A 38 0.56 22.01 -2.72
N THR A 39 0.23 21.45 -1.56
CA THR A 39 1.07 21.48 -0.38
C THR A 39 1.83 20.18 -0.15
N TYR A 40 3.06 20.31 0.28
CA TYR A 40 3.92 19.25 0.79
C TYR A 40 4.74 19.80 1.96
N ARG A 41 5.21 18.91 2.86
CA ARG A 41 6.13 19.29 3.93
C ARG A 41 7.57 18.96 3.51
N SER A 42 8.46 19.96 3.57
CA SER A 42 9.88 19.74 3.37
C SER A 42 10.53 19.26 4.66
N VAL A 43 11.38 18.24 4.58
CA VAL A 43 12.25 17.76 5.66
C VAL A 43 13.66 18.13 5.27
N GLY A 44 14.08 19.34 5.65
CA GLY A 44 15.33 19.93 5.19
C GLY A 44 15.45 19.89 3.66
N GLU A 45 16.62 19.49 3.17
CA GLU A 45 16.87 19.20 1.75
C GLU A 45 16.71 17.71 1.42
N ILE A 46 16.31 16.89 2.40
CA ILE A 46 16.32 15.42 2.32
C ILE A 46 15.08 14.86 1.62
N ALA A 47 13.89 15.39 1.94
CA ALA A 47 12.64 14.87 1.41
C ALA A 47 11.53 15.92 1.34
N LYS A 48 10.55 15.65 0.45
CA LYS A 48 9.27 16.36 0.36
C LYS A 48 8.16 15.37 0.64
N LEU A 49 7.46 15.53 1.75
CA LEU A 49 6.42 14.62 2.21
C LEU A 49 5.05 15.05 1.67
N ASP A 50 4.34 14.12 1.08
CA ASP A 50 2.95 14.30 0.63
C ASP A 50 1.99 14.01 1.79
N THR A 51 1.87 14.94 2.72
CA THR A 51 1.09 14.79 3.95
C THR A 51 -0.42 14.70 3.71
N HIS A 52 -0.89 15.11 2.54
CA HIS A 52 -2.30 15.08 2.15
C HIS A 52 -2.65 13.96 1.16
N ARG A 53 -1.77 13.00 0.96
CA ARG A 53 -1.99 11.87 0.04
C ARG A 53 -3.22 11.06 0.40
N ILE A 54 -3.43 10.79 1.69
CA ILE A 54 -4.59 10.01 2.16
C ILE A 54 -5.91 10.71 1.84
N ASP A 55 -5.97 12.04 1.98
CA ASP A 55 -7.16 12.84 1.69
C ASP A 55 -7.51 12.81 0.19
N ARG A 56 -6.48 12.87 -0.68
CA ARG A 56 -6.66 12.87 -2.14
C ARG A 56 -6.95 11.51 -2.71
N THR A 57 -6.20 10.49 -2.27
CA THR A 57 -6.18 9.19 -2.92
C THR A 57 -6.86 8.09 -2.12
N GLY A 58 -7.08 8.32 -0.82
CA GLY A 58 -7.53 7.30 0.14
C GLY A 58 -6.44 6.29 0.49
N ILE A 59 -5.17 6.53 0.09
CA ILE A 59 -4.03 5.64 0.33
C ILE A 59 -3.00 6.40 1.17
N PRO A 60 -2.55 5.84 2.31
CA PRO A 60 -1.50 6.45 3.11
C PRO A 60 -0.20 6.55 2.32
N GLU A 61 0.61 7.55 2.62
CA GLU A 61 1.98 7.56 2.14
C GLU A 61 2.80 6.53 2.90
N ALA A 62 3.63 5.78 2.17
CA ALA A 62 4.60 4.89 2.76
C ALA A 62 6.01 5.32 2.38
N ILE A 63 6.92 5.18 3.32
CA ILE A 63 8.32 5.49 3.13
C ILE A 63 9.03 4.20 2.73
N LEU A 64 9.53 4.14 1.50
CA LEU A 64 10.43 3.07 1.07
C LEU A 64 11.80 3.28 1.71
N ALA A 65 12.20 2.38 2.60
CA ALA A 65 13.47 2.48 3.32
C ALA A 65 14.68 2.13 2.46
N GLU A 66 14.47 1.27 1.45
CA GLU A 66 15.52 0.80 0.55
C GLU A 66 16.25 1.99 -0.11
N GLY A 67 17.59 1.96 -0.07
CA GLY A 67 18.44 3.01 -0.63
C GLY A 67 18.51 4.31 0.18
N LYS A 68 17.83 4.41 1.34
CA LYS A 68 17.92 5.59 2.21
C LYS A 68 18.96 5.39 3.31
N ASP A 69 19.68 6.48 3.61
CA ASP A 69 20.49 6.55 4.81
C ASP A 69 19.60 6.38 6.06
N ARG A 70 20.12 5.70 7.08
CA ARG A 70 19.38 5.33 8.29
C ARG A 70 18.91 6.54 9.11
N ASP A 71 19.77 7.57 9.23
CA ASP A 71 19.47 8.74 10.07
C ASP A 71 18.48 9.65 9.34
N ASN A 72 18.61 9.78 8.01
CA ASN A 72 17.65 10.47 7.16
C ASN A 72 16.29 9.75 7.18
N LEU A 73 16.27 8.42 7.14
CA LEU A 73 15.03 7.63 7.20
C LEU A 73 14.25 7.90 8.50
N VAL A 74 14.96 7.94 9.64
CA VAL A 74 14.36 8.26 10.95
C VAL A 74 13.76 9.67 10.95
N GLN A 75 14.52 10.67 10.46
CA GLN A 75 14.04 12.06 10.39
C GLN A 75 12.78 12.19 9.51
N ILE A 76 12.77 11.56 8.34
CA ILE A 76 11.62 11.54 7.41
C ILE A 76 10.41 10.89 8.07
N ALA A 77 10.60 9.73 8.73
CA ALA A 77 9.52 9.00 9.38
C ALA A 77 8.91 9.77 10.55
N LEU A 78 9.73 10.39 11.40
CA LEU A 78 9.25 11.20 12.53
C LEU A 78 8.52 12.45 12.07
N ALA A 79 9.05 13.14 11.03
CA ALA A 79 8.38 14.31 10.46
C ALA A 79 7.01 13.93 9.84
N HIS A 80 6.92 12.77 9.18
CA HIS A 80 5.65 12.27 8.64
C HIS A 80 4.67 11.89 9.75
N LEU A 81 5.15 11.17 10.78
CA LEU A 81 4.36 10.79 11.96
C LEU A 81 3.81 12.01 12.71
N GLU A 82 4.60 13.06 12.84
CA GLU A 82 4.19 14.30 13.49
C GLU A 82 2.98 14.93 12.77
N GLU A 83 3.02 14.98 11.45
CA GLU A 83 2.03 15.63 10.60
C GLU A 83 0.73 14.81 10.45
N THR A 84 0.88 13.51 10.19
CA THR A 84 -0.25 12.64 9.82
C THR A 84 -0.75 11.74 10.95
N GLY A 85 0.04 11.62 12.03
CA GLY A 85 -0.24 10.73 13.16
C GLY A 85 0.05 9.24 12.90
N SER A 86 0.46 8.87 11.70
CA SER A 86 0.78 7.48 11.30
C SER A 86 1.83 7.45 10.21
N VAL A 87 2.73 6.48 10.23
CA VAL A 87 3.69 6.25 9.16
C VAL A 87 3.94 4.76 8.95
N ILE A 88 4.02 4.37 7.68
CA ILE A 88 4.41 3.03 7.25
C ILE A 88 5.80 3.14 6.61
N VAL A 89 6.76 2.38 7.11
CA VAL A 89 8.10 2.27 6.53
C VAL A 89 8.28 0.85 6.01
N THR A 90 8.40 0.70 4.68
CA THR A 90 8.52 -0.62 4.04
C THR A 90 9.96 -0.94 3.67
N ARG A 91 10.28 -2.24 3.56
CA ARG A 91 11.60 -2.77 3.16
C ARG A 91 12.74 -2.26 4.03
N ILE A 92 12.47 -2.14 5.33
CA ILE A 92 13.45 -1.67 6.30
C ILE A 92 14.53 -2.75 6.54
N SER A 93 15.78 -2.36 6.50
CA SER A 93 16.91 -3.24 6.83
C SER A 93 17.09 -3.35 8.36
N SER A 94 17.86 -4.36 8.80
CA SER A 94 18.16 -4.54 10.23
C SER A 94 18.93 -3.35 10.82
N ASP A 95 19.84 -2.74 10.06
CA ASP A 95 20.60 -1.56 10.49
C ASP A 95 19.70 -0.32 10.63
N GLN A 96 18.82 -0.11 9.66
CA GLN A 96 17.82 0.96 9.72
C GLN A 96 16.84 0.76 10.89
N LEU A 97 16.34 -0.47 11.11
CA LEU A 97 15.49 -0.79 12.27
C LEU A 97 16.20 -0.53 13.59
N ALA A 98 17.50 -0.87 13.68
CA ALA A 98 18.29 -0.61 14.88
C ALA A 98 18.43 0.90 15.18
N ALA A 99 18.38 1.77 14.17
CA ALA A 99 18.37 3.21 14.36
C ALA A 99 17.05 3.67 15.01
N PHE A 100 15.91 3.14 14.57
CA PHE A 100 14.61 3.42 15.23
C PHE A 100 14.55 2.92 16.68
N ASN A 101 15.18 1.79 17.00
CA ASN A 101 15.20 1.25 18.37
C ASN A 101 16.10 2.05 19.32
N LYS A 102 16.93 2.98 18.82
CA LYS A 102 17.83 3.82 19.64
C LYS A 102 17.24 5.18 19.98
N ILE A 103 16.14 5.56 19.35
CA ILE A 103 15.51 6.85 19.60
C ILE A 103 14.33 6.68 20.57
N ASP A 104 14.13 7.70 21.39
CA ASP A 104 12.91 7.81 22.18
C ASP A 104 11.77 8.29 21.26
N LEU A 105 10.77 7.43 21.06
CA LEU A 105 9.59 7.83 20.30
C LEU A 105 8.75 8.83 21.11
N PRO A 106 8.06 9.76 20.45
CA PRO A 106 7.15 10.69 21.15
C PRO A 106 6.11 9.95 22.00
N ASP A 107 5.68 10.59 23.10
CA ASP A 107 4.68 10.01 24.01
C ASP A 107 3.41 9.57 23.26
N GLY A 108 2.93 8.38 23.62
CA GLY A 108 1.72 7.79 23.02
C GLY A 108 1.91 7.16 21.64
N VAL A 109 3.12 7.18 21.08
CA VAL A 109 3.41 6.48 19.81
C VAL A 109 3.55 4.99 20.03
N MET A 110 2.76 4.21 19.32
CA MET A 110 2.88 2.76 19.24
C MET A 110 3.75 2.39 18.03
N SER A 111 4.71 1.48 18.26
CA SER A 111 5.59 0.92 17.23
C SER A 111 5.26 -0.54 17.01
N HIS A 112 5.05 -0.92 15.76
CA HIS A 112 4.83 -2.32 15.37
C HIS A 112 5.73 -2.69 14.19
N TYR A 113 6.61 -3.67 14.39
CA TYR A 113 7.48 -4.20 13.35
C TYR A 113 7.01 -5.59 12.91
N ASN A 114 6.76 -5.76 11.61
CA ASN A 114 6.52 -7.06 11.00
C ASN A 114 7.82 -7.58 10.36
N PRO A 115 8.48 -8.61 10.95
CA PRO A 115 9.76 -9.10 10.45
C PRO A 115 9.65 -9.80 9.09
N ASN A 116 8.53 -10.42 8.78
CA ASN A 116 8.31 -11.06 7.49
C ASN A 116 8.15 -10.04 6.36
N ALA A 117 7.35 -9.00 6.60
CA ALA A 117 7.16 -7.90 5.66
C ALA A 117 8.34 -6.92 5.61
N LYS A 118 9.26 -6.98 6.56
CA LYS A 118 10.27 -5.93 6.81
C LYS A 118 9.63 -4.54 6.83
N THR A 119 8.51 -4.42 7.54
CA THR A 119 7.71 -3.20 7.59
C THR A 119 7.56 -2.74 9.02
N LEU A 120 7.89 -1.46 9.27
CA LEU A 120 7.70 -0.78 10.53
C LEU A 120 6.52 0.18 10.42
N VAL A 121 5.60 0.12 11.36
CA VAL A 121 4.47 1.05 11.47
C VAL A 121 4.56 1.80 12.80
N LEU A 122 4.46 3.13 12.73
CA LEU A 122 4.37 3.99 13.91
C LEU A 122 3.01 4.71 13.88
N ASN A 123 2.26 4.66 14.99
CA ASN A 123 0.93 5.24 15.10
C ASN A 123 0.76 6.02 16.40
N LYS A 124 0.24 7.25 16.36
CA LYS A 124 -0.11 8.07 17.54
C LYS A 124 -1.45 7.69 18.16
N ALA A 125 -2.30 7.02 17.44
CA ALA A 125 -3.63 6.62 17.89
C ALA A 125 -3.89 5.14 17.62
N PRO A 126 -4.76 4.48 18.39
CA PRO A 126 -5.17 3.12 18.08
C PRO A 126 -5.81 3.02 16.69
N LYS A 127 -5.63 1.87 16.05
CA LYS A 127 -6.19 1.60 14.72
C LYS A 127 -7.70 1.89 14.69
N LYS A 128 -8.16 2.51 13.62
CA LYS A 128 -9.60 2.71 13.37
C LYS A 128 -10.32 1.36 13.28
N SER A 129 -11.64 1.36 13.56
CA SER A 129 -12.47 0.17 13.38
C SER A 129 -12.31 -0.39 11.96
N ARG A 130 -12.08 -1.68 11.85
CA ARG A 130 -11.95 -2.37 10.57
C ARG A 130 -13.32 -2.38 9.87
N ILE A 131 -13.33 -1.98 8.61
CA ILE A 131 -14.58 -1.75 7.86
C ILE A 131 -14.73 -2.71 6.69
N GLY A 132 -13.60 -3.17 6.11
CA GLY A 132 -13.58 -4.06 4.96
C GLY A 132 -12.87 -5.38 5.24
N LYS A 133 -13.05 -6.37 4.37
CA LYS A 133 -12.41 -7.69 4.48
C LYS A 133 -11.62 -8.03 3.23
N ILE A 134 -10.39 -8.51 3.39
CA ILE A 134 -9.50 -8.87 2.29
C ILE A 134 -8.91 -10.26 2.53
N GLY A 135 -8.82 -11.05 1.45
CA GLY A 135 -8.06 -12.28 1.41
C GLY A 135 -6.62 -12.03 0.93
N ILE A 136 -5.64 -12.70 1.54
CA ILE A 136 -4.24 -12.70 1.06
C ILE A 136 -3.72 -14.11 1.01
N LEU A 137 -3.26 -14.53 -0.17
CA LEU A 137 -2.71 -15.86 -0.43
C LEU A 137 -1.24 -15.75 -0.87
N ALA A 138 -0.38 -16.64 -0.35
CA ALA A 138 0.98 -16.82 -0.88
C ALA A 138 1.16 -18.25 -1.38
N ALA A 139 1.68 -18.40 -2.60
CA ALA A 139 1.87 -19.70 -3.22
C ALA A 139 2.93 -20.54 -2.50
N GLY A 140 4.08 -19.95 -2.22
CA GLY A 140 5.16 -20.60 -1.49
C GLY A 140 5.60 -19.78 -0.27
N THR A 141 6.40 -20.41 0.60
CA THR A 141 6.95 -19.74 1.78
C THR A 141 7.88 -18.57 1.43
N ALA A 142 8.52 -18.63 0.27
CA ALA A 142 9.37 -17.55 -0.24
C ALA A 142 8.57 -16.31 -0.70
N ASP A 143 7.26 -16.46 -0.96
CA ASP A 143 6.38 -15.37 -1.38
C ASP A 143 5.77 -14.61 -0.19
N ILE A 144 5.89 -15.19 1.03
CA ILE A 144 5.32 -14.64 2.27
C ILE A 144 5.75 -13.19 2.54
N PRO A 145 7.03 -12.80 2.38
CA PRO A 145 7.44 -11.42 2.68
C PRO A 145 6.66 -10.36 1.91
N VAL A 146 6.41 -10.59 0.63
CA VAL A 146 5.68 -9.63 -0.22
C VAL A 146 4.17 -9.68 0.06
N ALA A 147 3.64 -10.87 0.37
CA ALA A 147 2.24 -11.03 0.82
C ALA A 147 1.99 -10.34 2.17
N GLU A 148 2.93 -10.45 3.12
CA GLU A 148 2.87 -9.77 4.42
C GLU A 148 2.97 -8.25 4.29
N GLU A 149 3.76 -7.72 3.32
CA GLU A 149 3.75 -6.28 3.04
C GLU A 149 2.35 -5.82 2.61
N ALA A 150 1.69 -6.56 1.71
CA ALA A 150 0.32 -6.27 1.29
C ALA A 150 -0.67 -6.32 2.47
N LYS A 151 -0.50 -7.29 3.38
CA LYS A 151 -1.32 -7.43 4.59
C LYS A 151 -1.18 -6.24 5.52
N VAL A 152 0.05 -5.84 5.86
CA VAL A 152 0.29 -4.69 6.74
C VAL A 152 -0.37 -3.44 6.19
N VAL A 153 -0.21 -3.18 4.89
CA VAL A 153 -0.81 -2.01 4.23
C VAL A 153 -2.34 -2.05 4.28
N ALA A 154 -2.95 -3.19 3.99
CA ALA A 154 -4.40 -3.34 4.03
C ALA A 154 -4.95 -3.16 5.44
N GLU A 155 -4.27 -3.69 6.46
CA GLU A 155 -4.63 -3.51 7.87
C GLU A 155 -4.51 -2.06 8.32
N GLU A 156 -3.46 -1.34 7.90
CA GLU A 156 -3.28 0.09 8.20
C GLU A 156 -4.33 0.96 7.51
N MET A 157 -4.85 0.53 6.36
CA MET A 157 -5.99 1.18 5.69
C MET A 157 -7.35 0.84 6.31
N GLY A 158 -7.41 -0.02 7.34
CA GLY A 158 -8.64 -0.32 8.08
C GLY A 158 -9.40 -1.55 7.58
N CYS A 159 -8.72 -2.52 6.97
CA CYS A 159 -9.32 -3.78 6.56
C CYS A 159 -9.00 -4.92 7.54
N ASP A 160 -9.96 -5.84 7.72
CA ASP A 160 -9.69 -7.16 8.26
C ASP A 160 -9.03 -8.02 7.18
N VAL A 161 -7.95 -8.72 7.53
CA VAL A 161 -7.22 -9.55 6.58
C VAL A 161 -7.26 -11.01 7.00
N ILE A 162 -7.74 -11.87 6.10
CA ILE A 162 -7.65 -13.32 6.21
C ILE A 162 -6.49 -13.76 5.32
N SER A 163 -5.45 -14.37 5.91
CA SER A 163 -4.27 -14.79 5.15
C SER A 163 -4.07 -16.30 5.20
N ALA A 164 -3.59 -16.88 4.09
CA ALA A 164 -3.15 -18.26 4.02
C ALA A 164 -1.88 -18.37 3.15
N TYR A 165 -0.90 -19.08 3.66
CA TYR A 165 0.41 -19.21 3.05
C TYR A 165 0.72 -20.67 2.70
N ASP A 166 1.67 -20.85 1.77
CA ASP A 166 2.07 -22.15 1.25
C ASP A 166 0.89 -22.95 0.64
N VAL A 167 0.06 -22.25 -0.14
CA VAL A 167 -1.12 -22.82 -0.83
C VAL A 167 -0.91 -22.94 -2.35
N GLY A 168 0.34 -23.09 -2.78
CA GLY A 168 0.74 -23.16 -4.19
C GLY A 168 0.17 -24.34 -4.95
N VAL A 169 0.21 -24.23 -6.28
CA VAL A 169 -0.41 -25.18 -7.21
C VAL A 169 0.16 -26.60 -7.13
N ALA A 170 1.43 -26.77 -6.72
CA ALA A 170 2.03 -28.07 -6.50
C ALA A 170 1.36 -28.89 -5.37
N GLY A 171 0.59 -28.22 -4.51
CA GLY A 171 -0.20 -28.83 -3.45
C GLY A 171 -1.59 -28.20 -3.38
N ILE A 172 -2.28 -28.15 -4.52
CA ILE A 172 -3.54 -27.42 -4.73
C ILE A 172 -4.64 -27.78 -3.71
N HIS A 173 -4.62 -28.98 -3.14
CA HIS A 173 -5.54 -29.39 -2.10
C HIS A 173 -5.47 -28.49 -0.83
N ARG A 174 -4.36 -27.83 -0.59
CA ARG A 174 -4.18 -26.88 0.54
C ARG A 174 -4.91 -25.54 0.29
N LEU A 175 -5.20 -25.21 -0.95
CA LEU A 175 -5.91 -23.98 -1.31
C LEU A 175 -7.37 -24.01 -0.86
N PHE A 176 -8.10 -25.08 -1.14
CA PHE A 176 -9.56 -25.11 -1.02
C PHE A 176 -10.08 -24.80 0.39
N PRO A 177 -9.57 -25.42 1.49
CA PRO A 177 -10.05 -25.11 2.83
C PRO A 177 -9.76 -23.66 3.27
N ASN A 178 -8.76 -23.03 2.67
CA ASN A 178 -8.43 -21.64 2.94
C ASN A 178 -9.26 -20.67 2.10
N LEU A 179 -9.59 -21.06 0.87
CA LEU A 179 -10.46 -20.27 0.01
C LEU A 179 -11.90 -20.22 0.55
N GLU A 180 -12.39 -21.31 1.15
CA GLU A 180 -13.70 -21.34 1.83
C GLU A 180 -13.80 -20.28 2.94
N LYS A 181 -12.71 -20.00 3.68
CA LYS A 181 -12.68 -18.94 4.70
C LYS A 181 -12.71 -17.53 4.12
N MET A 182 -12.47 -17.40 2.83
CA MET A 182 -12.39 -16.12 2.11
C MET A 182 -13.61 -15.85 1.21
N MET A 183 -14.70 -16.61 1.37
CA MET A 183 -15.91 -16.40 0.54
C MET A 183 -16.60 -15.05 0.77
N ASP A 184 -16.40 -14.44 1.95
CA ASP A 184 -17.03 -13.15 2.32
C ASP A 184 -16.07 -11.96 2.20
N VAL A 185 -14.92 -12.11 1.54
CA VAL A 185 -13.99 -10.99 1.37
C VAL A 185 -14.40 -10.10 0.20
N ASP A 186 -13.88 -8.88 0.17
CA ASP A 186 -14.19 -7.90 -0.88
C ASP A 186 -13.20 -7.96 -2.06
N ALA A 187 -12.01 -8.50 -1.83
CA ALA A 187 -10.97 -8.72 -2.83
C ALA A 187 -9.93 -9.72 -2.29
N ILE A 188 -9.20 -10.39 -3.18
CA ILE A 188 -8.13 -11.32 -2.83
C ILE A 188 -6.83 -10.90 -3.51
N VAL A 189 -5.75 -10.76 -2.74
CA VAL A 189 -4.38 -10.62 -3.24
C VAL A 189 -3.72 -11.99 -3.26
N VAL A 190 -3.10 -12.35 -4.38
CA VAL A 190 -2.45 -13.66 -4.55
C VAL A 190 -0.99 -13.46 -4.98
N ALA A 191 -0.06 -13.70 -4.05
CA ALA A 191 1.38 -13.61 -4.28
C ALA A 191 1.94 -14.93 -4.80
N ALA A 192 2.68 -14.90 -5.91
CA ALA A 192 3.29 -16.09 -6.52
C ALA A 192 4.55 -15.72 -7.31
N GLY A 193 5.67 -16.44 -7.04
CA GLY A 193 6.98 -16.13 -7.63
C GLY A 193 7.40 -17.00 -8.79
N ARG A 194 7.20 -18.32 -8.74
CA ARG A 194 7.74 -19.25 -9.76
C ARG A 194 7.19 -18.95 -11.16
N GLU A 195 6.11 -19.63 -11.51
CA GLU A 195 5.42 -19.50 -12.81
C GLU A 195 4.15 -18.62 -12.70
N GLY A 196 3.82 -18.13 -11.49
CA GLY A 196 2.71 -17.22 -11.30
C GLY A 196 1.31 -17.80 -11.56
N THR A 197 1.11 -19.10 -11.49
CA THR A 197 -0.15 -19.76 -11.88
C THR A 197 -1.27 -19.59 -10.87
N LEU A 198 -0.96 -19.50 -9.57
CA LEU A 198 -1.95 -19.50 -8.51
C LEU A 198 -3.01 -18.39 -8.66
N PRO A 199 -2.68 -17.13 -9.01
CA PRO A 199 -3.68 -16.07 -9.17
C PRO A 199 -4.73 -16.40 -10.23
N ALA A 200 -4.32 -17.02 -11.34
CA ALA A 200 -5.24 -17.42 -12.41
C ALA A 200 -6.23 -18.51 -11.96
N ILE A 201 -5.76 -19.46 -11.15
CA ILE A 201 -6.60 -20.51 -10.57
C ILE A 201 -7.59 -19.90 -9.59
N VAL A 202 -7.13 -19.05 -8.66
CA VAL A 202 -8.02 -18.39 -7.69
C VAL A 202 -9.08 -17.55 -8.41
N ALA A 203 -8.68 -16.78 -9.42
CA ALA A 203 -9.61 -15.96 -10.20
C ALA A 203 -10.68 -16.77 -10.97
N GLY A 204 -10.41 -18.04 -11.24
CA GLY A 204 -11.40 -18.96 -11.82
C GLY A 204 -12.34 -19.61 -10.78
N LEU A 205 -12.10 -19.42 -9.49
CA LEU A 205 -12.82 -20.10 -8.41
C LEU A 205 -13.65 -19.15 -7.52
N VAL A 206 -13.46 -17.82 -7.66
CA VAL A 206 -14.12 -16.81 -6.81
C VAL A 206 -14.83 -15.76 -7.66
N ASP A 207 -15.82 -15.10 -7.07
CA ASP A 207 -16.60 -14.01 -7.69
C ASP A 207 -16.15 -12.61 -7.29
N VAL A 208 -15.07 -12.52 -6.48
CA VAL A 208 -14.50 -11.25 -6.04
C VAL A 208 -13.26 -10.86 -6.87
N PRO A 209 -12.91 -9.57 -6.96
CA PRO A 209 -11.70 -9.13 -7.64
C PRO A 209 -10.44 -9.82 -7.11
N VAL A 210 -9.64 -10.37 -8.03
CA VAL A 210 -8.34 -10.98 -7.72
C VAL A 210 -7.22 -10.09 -8.23
N ILE A 211 -6.24 -9.85 -7.35
CA ILE A 211 -5.04 -9.05 -7.63
C ILE A 211 -3.85 -10.00 -7.61
N GLY A 212 -3.30 -10.28 -8.78
CA GLY A 212 -2.05 -11.03 -8.95
C GLY A 212 -0.85 -10.18 -8.53
N LEU A 213 -0.07 -10.70 -7.60
CA LEU A 213 1.15 -10.08 -7.09
C LEU A 213 2.34 -10.96 -7.47
N PRO A 214 3.03 -10.67 -8.59
CA PRO A 214 4.23 -11.39 -8.98
C PRO A 214 5.36 -11.17 -7.96
N VAL A 215 6.10 -12.23 -7.62
CA VAL A 215 7.20 -12.15 -6.65
C VAL A 215 8.51 -12.55 -7.32
N SER A 216 9.59 -11.83 -7.00
CA SER A 216 10.91 -12.03 -7.62
C SER A 216 11.66 -13.29 -7.20
N THR A 217 11.10 -14.10 -6.30
CA THR A 217 11.73 -15.31 -5.74
C THR A 217 11.90 -16.47 -6.73
N GLY A 218 11.36 -16.36 -7.95
CA GLY A 218 11.55 -17.31 -9.01
C GLY A 218 13.02 -17.42 -9.48
N TYR A 219 13.41 -18.57 -9.98
CA TYR A 219 14.75 -18.83 -10.53
C TYR A 219 14.66 -19.52 -11.89
N GLY A 220 15.81 -19.71 -12.55
CA GLY A 220 15.90 -20.30 -13.90
C GLY A 220 15.64 -19.25 -14.99
N ALA A 221 15.18 -19.69 -16.16
CA ALA A 221 15.01 -18.84 -17.35
C ALA A 221 14.00 -17.68 -17.16
N GLY A 222 13.02 -17.86 -16.27
CA GLY A 222 12.03 -16.84 -15.93
C GLY A 222 12.26 -16.21 -14.57
N GLY A 223 13.50 -16.15 -14.09
CA GLY A 223 13.85 -15.59 -12.78
C GLY A 223 13.46 -14.13 -12.58
N ASN A 224 13.69 -13.64 -11.36
CA ASN A 224 13.37 -12.27 -10.95
C ASN A 224 11.89 -11.86 -11.15
N GLY A 225 10.98 -12.84 -11.06
CA GLY A 225 9.52 -12.60 -11.15
C GLY A 225 9.00 -12.41 -12.57
N LEU A 226 9.85 -12.43 -13.61
CA LEU A 226 9.40 -12.17 -14.98
C LEU A 226 8.43 -13.22 -15.49
N ALA A 227 8.69 -14.51 -15.24
CA ALA A 227 7.78 -15.59 -15.64
C ALA A 227 6.42 -15.44 -14.91
N ALA A 228 6.44 -15.13 -13.62
CA ALA A 228 5.22 -14.90 -12.84
C ALA A 228 4.41 -13.72 -13.39
N LEU A 229 5.05 -12.59 -13.67
CA LEU A 229 4.40 -11.42 -14.24
C LEU A 229 3.75 -11.74 -15.59
N LEU A 230 4.51 -12.33 -16.53
CA LEU A 230 4.03 -12.64 -17.88
C LEU A 230 2.91 -13.68 -17.86
N SER A 231 3.01 -14.70 -17.01
CA SER A 231 1.94 -15.71 -16.85
C SER A 231 0.63 -15.07 -16.35
N MET A 232 0.70 -14.20 -15.34
CA MET A 232 -0.47 -13.50 -14.82
C MET A 232 -1.09 -12.58 -15.87
N LEU A 233 -0.27 -11.83 -16.63
CA LEU A 233 -0.75 -10.94 -17.70
C LEU A 233 -1.37 -11.68 -18.88
N GLN A 234 -0.95 -12.92 -19.17
CA GLN A 234 -1.48 -13.75 -20.25
C GLN A 234 -2.61 -14.68 -19.80
N SER A 235 -3.08 -14.55 -18.55
CA SER A 235 -4.14 -15.40 -18.02
C SER A 235 -5.44 -15.22 -18.77
N CYS A 236 -6.14 -16.33 -19.02
CA CYS A 236 -7.53 -16.32 -19.50
C CYS A 236 -8.54 -15.97 -18.39
N SER A 237 -8.14 -16.11 -17.11
CA SER A 237 -8.97 -15.69 -15.98
C SER A 237 -8.93 -14.18 -15.81
N VAL A 238 -10.03 -13.61 -15.35
CA VAL A 238 -10.14 -12.15 -15.13
C VAL A 238 -9.46 -11.79 -13.82
N LEU A 239 -8.27 -11.19 -13.89
CA LEU A 239 -7.53 -10.68 -12.74
C LEU A 239 -6.80 -9.38 -13.08
N THR A 240 -6.51 -8.60 -12.05
CA THR A 240 -5.63 -7.42 -12.14
C THR A 240 -4.22 -7.83 -11.73
N VAL A 241 -3.19 -7.30 -12.37
CA VAL A 241 -1.80 -7.61 -12.04
C VAL A 241 -1.09 -6.33 -11.63
N VAL A 242 -0.35 -6.38 -10.51
CA VAL A 242 0.56 -5.31 -10.09
C VAL A 242 2.00 -5.62 -10.52
N ASN A 243 2.92 -4.69 -10.32
CA ASN A 243 4.32 -4.93 -10.64
C ASN A 243 4.95 -5.98 -9.71
N ILE A 244 6.10 -6.53 -10.09
CA ILE A 244 6.88 -7.49 -9.30
C ILE A 244 7.23 -6.87 -7.94
N ASP A 245 7.07 -7.65 -6.87
CA ASP A 245 7.32 -7.28 -5.48
C ASP A 245 6.57 -6.03 -5.00
N ALA A 246 5.46 -5.67 -5.65
CA ALA A 246 4.69 -4.49 -5.32
C ALA A 246 3.62 -4.78 -4.23
N GLY A 247 4.03 -5.34 -3.09
CA GLY A 247 3.14 -5.72 -1.99
C GLY A 247 2.33 -4.53 -1.47
N PHE A 248 2.98 -3.37 -1.26
CA PHE A 248 2.30 -2.14 -0.89
C PHE A 248 1.16 -1.78 -1.86
N VAL A 249 1.43 -1.83 -3.17
CA VAL A 249 0.44 -1.47 -4.19
C VAL A 249 -0.73 -2.46 -4.19
N ALA A 250 -0.45 -3.76 -4.10
CA ALA A 250 -1.48 -4.80 -4.06
C ALA A 250 -2.39 -4.65 -2.84
N GLY A 251 -1.81 -4.48 -1.64
CA GLY A 251 -2.54 -4.27 -0.40
C GLY A 251 -3.38 -3.00 -0.41
N ALA A 252 -2.80 -1.88 -0.86
CA ALA A 252 -3.51 -0.60 -0.97
C ALA A 252 -4.66 -0.65 -1.99
N TYR A 253 -4.47 -1.32 -3.12
CA TYR A 253 -5.51 -1.46 -4.14
C TYR A 253 -6.67 -2.34 -3.66
N ALA A 254 -6.38 -3.48 -3.04
CA ALA A 254 -7.38 -4.35 -2.42
C ALA A 254 -8.18 -3.61 -1.33
N ALA A 255 -7.48 -2.90 -0.42
CA ALA A 255 -8.11 -2.09 0.60
C ALA A 255 -9.04 -1.01 0.01
N LYS A 256 -8.62 -0.36 -1.06
CA LYS A 256 -9.43 0.66 -1.75
C LYS A 256 -10.73 0.08 -2.34
N ILE A 257 -10.68 -1.14 -2.89
CA ILE A 257 -11.88 -1.86 -3.37
C ILE A 257 -12.83 -2.10 -2.21
N SER A 258 -12.33 -2.68 -1.13
CA SER A 258 -13.11 -3.05 0.06
C SER A 258 -13.76 -1.83 0.74
N LEU A 259 -13.00 -0.76 0.98
CA LEU A 259 -13.50 0.46 1.60
C LEU A 259 -14.58 1.17 0.76
N LYS A 260 -14.45 1.15 -0.58
CA LYS A 260 -15.47 1.70 -1.50
C LYS A 260 -16.76 0.91 -1.48
N ARG A 261 -16.69 -0.43 -1.38
CA ARG A 261 -17.87 -1.30 -1.25
C ARG A 261 -18.60 -1.03 0.06
N SER A 262 -17.89 -1.00 1.17
CA SER A 262 -18.44 -0.77 2.52
C SER A 262 -19.08 0.62 2.69
N SER A 263 -18.54 1.65 2.01
CA SER A 263 -19.13 2.99 2.06
C SER A 263 -20.49 3.08 1.36
N LYS A 264 -20.71 2.30 0.30
CA LYS A 264 -21.99 2.24 -0.42
C LYS A 264 -23.07 1.49 0.38
N GLN A 265 -22.68 0.44 1.11
CA GLN A 265 -23.63 -0.34 1.95
C GLN A 265 -24.17 0.45 3.15
N LYS A 266 -23.47 1.50 3.62
CA LYS A 266 -23.94 2.37 4.69
C LYS A 266 -24.88 3.48 4.21
N GLN A 267 -25.01 3.69 2.90
CA GLN A 267 -25.85 4.72 2.30
C GLN A 267 -27.17 4.14 1.72
N SER A 268 -27.27 2.83 1.61
CA SER A 268 -28.50 2.08 1.25
C SER A 268 -29.21 1.57 2.50
#